data_887186bf1db2d2098ea8b9aaa9be69b8
#
_entry.id   887186bf1db2d2098ea8b9aaa9be69b8
#
_cell.length_a   1.000
_cell.length_b   1.000
_cell.length_c   1.000
_cell.angle_alpha   90.00
_cell.angle_beta   90.00
_cell.angle_gamma   90.00
#
_symmetry.space_group_name_H-M   'P 1'
#
loop_
_entity.id
_entity.type
_entity.pdbx_description
1 polymer ?
#
loop_
_entity_poly.entity_id
_entity_poly.type
_entity_poly.pdbx_seq_one_letter_code
_entity_poly.pdbx_strand_id
1 'polypeptide(L)'
;MQERLLVMPALCFAVLCGCAQKPAPPYKPLATLEEVMHQIVIPNAEVVWKSTGTIVTVKGSEEFKPETPDDWFEVESSATILMEAGNLLMMDGRAKDNQKWMERARALVDAGDSVRKAAKARDVAGLFERGGYLFDACQGCHFEFRFQADPKTIRTH
;
A
#
# COMPACT_ATOMS: atom_id res chain seq x y z
N MET A 1 -81.85 19.28 -6.29
CA MET A 1 -80.43 19.78 -6.40
C MET A 1 -79.60 18.74 -5.68
N GLN A 2 -78.86 17.96 -6.46
CA GLN A 2 -78.13 16.76 -5.98
C GLN A 2 -76.65 16.99 -6.27
N GLU A 3 -75.94 17.33 -5.22
CA GLU A 3 -74.51 17.55 -5.33
C GLU A 3 -73.75 16.19 -5.42
N ARG A 4 -73.09 15.96 -6.54
CA ARG A 4 -72.26 14.78 -6.75
C ARG A 4 -70.83 15.09 -6.19
N LEU A 5 -70.54 14.47 -5.09
CA LEU A 5 -69.18 14.48 -4.49
C LEU A 5 -68.24 13.62 -5.35
N LEU A 6 -67.31 14.27 -6.04
CA LEU A 6 -66.25 13.63 -6.81
C LEU A 6 -65.14 13.20 -5.84
N VAL A 7 -65.06 11.91 -5.57
CA VAL A 7 -63.94 11.29 -4.83
C VAL A 7 -62.79 11.05 -5.81
N MET A 8 -61.75 11.85 -5.72
CA MET A 8 -60.50 11.62 -6.44
C MET A 8 -59.69 10.52 -5.74
N PRO A 9 -59.30 9.44 -6.42
CA PRO A 9 -58.36 8.47 -5.83
C PRO A 9 -56.96 9.05 -5.79
N ALA A 10 -56.39 9.19 -4.58
CA ALA A 10 -54.98 9.53 -4.38
C ALA A 10 -54.12 8.35 -4.82
N LEU A 11 -53.47 8.51 -5.95
CA LEU A 11 -52.50 7.55 -6.49
C LEU A 11 -51.19 7.65 -5.66
N CYS A 12 -51.02 6.75 -4.66
CA CYS A 12 -49.76 6.62 -3.92
C CYS A 12 -48.70 6.06 -4.84
N PHE A 13 -47.78 6.93 -5.32
CA PHE A 13 -46.59 6.56 -6.04
C PHE A 13 -45.58 6.04 -5.00
N ALA A 14 -45.50 4.71 -4.82
CA ALA A 14 -44.48 4.08 -4.04
C ALA A 14 -43.15 4.19 -4.82
N VAL A 15 -42.29 5.14 -4.43
CA VAL A 15 -40.92 5.25 -4.92
C VAL A 15 -40.12 4.08 -4.33
N LEU A 16 -39.96 3.01 -5.11
CA LEU A 16 -39.04 1.93 -4.82
C LEU A 16 -37.60 2.50 -4.96
N CYS A 17 -37.01 2.97 -3.84
CA CYS A 17 -35.58 3.19 -3.73
C CYS A 17 -34.86 1.84 -3.86
N GLY A 18 -34.66 1.38 -5.08
CA GLY A 18 -33.76 0.25 -5.36
C GLY A 18 -32.37 0.63 -4.97
N CYS A 19 -31.82 0.03 -3.90
CA CYS A 19 -30.39 0.07 -3.61
C CYS A 19 -29.66 -0.57 -4.80
N ALA A 20 -29.16 0.26 -5.72
CA ALA A 20 -28.33 -0.19 -6.83
C ALA A 20 -27.07 -0.83 -6.23
N GLN A 21 -26.98 -2.13 -6.27
CA GLN A 21 -25.84 -2.89 -5.79
C GLN A 21 -24.64 -2.54 -6.68
N LYS A 22 -23.56 -1.98 -6.06
CA LYS A 22 -22.34 -1.62 -6.79
C LYS A 22 -21.84 -2.88 -7.53
N PRO A 23 -21.60 -2.82 -8.85
CA PRO A 23 -21.09 -3.98 -9.57
C PRO A 23 -19.78 -4.47 -8.96
N ALA A 24 -19.61 -5.78 -8.87
CA ALA A 24 -18.39 -6.38 -8.36
C ALA A 24 -17.18 -5.90 -9.20
N PRO A 25 -16.05 -5.56 -8.60
CA PRO A 25 -14.87 -5.13 -9.34
C PRO A 25 -14.38 -6.25 -10.27
N PRO A 26 -13.81 -5.92 -11.44
CA PRO A 26 -13.37 -6.90 -12.44
C PRO A 26 -12.08 -7.66 -12.03
N TYR A 27 -11.56 -7.43 -10.85
CA TYR A 27 -10.34 -8.07 -10.33
C TYR A 27 -10.66 -8.98 -9.14
N LYS A 28 -9.74 -9.93 -8.86
CA LYS A 28 -9.84 -10.84 -7.72
C LYS A 28 -8.56 -10.76 -6.86
N PRO A 29 -8.66 -10.54 -5.54
CA PRO A 29 -7.53 -10.65 -4.64
C PRO A 29 -7.21 -12.13 -4.39
N LEU A 30 -6.33 -12.72 -5.21
CA LEU A 30 -5.99 -14.15 -5.13
C LEU A 30 -5.02 -14.47 -4.00
N ALA A 31 -3.96 -13.66 -3.86
CA ALA A 31 -3.01 -13.81 -2.76
C ALA A 31 -3.58 -13.23 -1.47
N THR A 32 -3.33 -13.90 -0.36
CA THR A 32 -3.63 -13.38 0.99
C THR A 32 -2.78 -12.14 1.30
N LEU A 33 -3.17 -11.39 2.33
CA LEU A 33 -2.36 -10.26 2.80
C LEU A 33 -0.94 -10.70 3.23
N GLU A 34 -0.84 -11.83 3.92
CA GLU A 34 0.42 -12.40 4.37
C GLU A 34 1.31 -12.79 3.18
N GLU A 35 0.77 -13.45 2.15
CA GLU A 35 1.51 -13.77 0.94
C GLU A 35 1.98 -12.52 0.20
N VAL A 36 1.17 -11.46 0.10
CA VAL A 36 1.59 -10.17 -0.47
C VAL A 36 2.76 -9.59 0.32
N MET A 37 2.73 -9.63 1.66
CA MET A 37 3.83 -9.15 2.49
C MET A 37 5.10 -9.98 2.29
N HIS A 38 5.02 -11.31 2.42
CA HIS A 38 6.20 -12.16 2.42
C HIS A 38 6.79 -12.43 1.04
N GLN A 39 5.96 -12.44 -0.01
CA GLN A 39 6.41 -12.84 -1.35
C GLN A 39 6.61 -11.64 -2.29
N ILE A 40 6.02 -10.48 -1.98
CA ILE A 40 6.10 -9.30 -2.84
C ILE A 40 6.75 -8.13 -2.09
N VAL A 41 6.21 -7.71 -0.94
CA VAL A 41 6.67 -6.48 -0.28
C VAL A 41 8.06 -6.63 0.33
N ILE A 42 8.24 -7.62 1.21
CA ILE A 42 9.50 -7.80 1.95
C ILE A 42 10.69 -8.01 1.02
N PRO A 43 10.68 -8.94 0.04
CA PRO A 43 11.83 -9.17 -0.83
C PRO A 43 12.25 -7.92 -1.60
N ASN A 44 11.28 -7.15 -2.10
CA ASN A 44 11.58 -5.93 -2.87
C ASN A 44 12.03 -4.76 -1.98
N ALA A 45 11.53 -4.65 -0.75
CA ALA A 45 12.03 -3.68 0.21
C ALA A 45 13.49 -4.00 0.62
N GLU A 46 13.82 -5.27 0.79
CA GLU A 46 15.20 -5.70 1.08
C GLU A 46 16.18 -5.35 -0.04
N VAL A 47 15.79 -5.48 -1.32
CA VAL A 47 16.62 -5.02 -2.44
C VAL A 47 16.95 -3.54 -2.28
N VAL A 48 15.96 -2.70 -2.00
CA VAL A 48 16.17 -1.27 -1.80
C VAL A 48 17.13 -1.01 -0.64
N TRP A 49 16.90 -1.60 0.51
CA TRP A 49 17.72 -1.34 1.72
C TRP A 49 19.14 -1.92 1.63
N LYS A 50 19.32 -3.00 0.87
CA LYS A 50 20.65 -3.62 0.64
C LYS A 50 21.39 -3.01 -0.53
N SER A 51 20.82 -2.08 -1.28
CA SER A 51 21.43 -1.47 -2.46
C SER A 51 22.40 -0.35 -2.12
N THR A 52 22.28 0.30 -0.96
CA THR A 52 23.16 1.41 -0.56
C THR A 52 23.29 1.48 0.95
N GLY A 53 24.46 1.88 1.43
CA GLY A 53 24.74 2.04 2.85
C GLY A 53 26.21 2.12 3.18
N THR A 54 26.53 1.99 4.47
CA THR A 54 27.88 2.01 5.00
C THR A 54 28.09 0.83 5.94
N ILE A 55 29.08 0.02 5.67
CA ILE A 55 29.52 -1.06 6.57
C ILE A 55 30.64 -0.51 7.47
N VAL A 56 30.40 -0.47 8.78
CA VAL A 56 31.38 -0.03 9.76
C VAL A 56 31.99 -1.25 10.44
N THR A 57 33.32 -1.36 10.38
CA THR A 57 34.09 -2.43 11.01
C THR A 57 35.21 -1.85 11.87
N VAL A 58 35.90 -2.70 12.62
CA VAL A 58 37.11 -2.32 13.39
C VAL A 58 38.27 -1.87 12.49
N LYS A 59 38.18 -2.14 11.18
CA LYS A 59 39.18 -1.74 10.18
C LYS A 59 38.87 -0.43 9.47
N GLY A 60 37.69 0.13 9.68
CA GLY A 60 37.18 1.34 9.05
C GLY A 60 35.75 1.20 8.52
N SER A 61 35.36 2.17 7.73
CA SER A 61 34.03 2.20 7.08
C SER A 61 34.18 2.05 5.57
N GLU A 62 33.27 1.30 4.96
CA GLU A 62 33.15 1.08 3.53
C GLU A 62 31.73 1.41 3.07
N GLU A 63 31.61 2.29 2.08
CA GLU A 63 30.34 2.62 1.45
C GLU A 63 30.06 1.68 0.29
N PHE A 64 28.83 1.23 0.16
CA PHE A 64 28.35 0.44 -0.97
C PHE A 64 27.13 1.10 -1.64
N LYS A 65 27.02 0.92 -2.94
CA LYS A 65 25.99 1.54 -3.79
C LYS A 65 25.83 0.71 -5.06
N PRO A 66 24.72 0.90 -5.83
CA PRO A 66 24.62 0.33 -7.16
C PRO A 66 25.72 0.90 -8.08
N GLU A 67 26.47 0.02 -8.76
CA GLU A 67 27.59 0.40 -9.59
C GLU A 67 27.31 0.24 -11.09
N THR A 68 26.58 -0.81 -11.44
CA THR A 68 26.25 -1.15 -12.83
C THR A 68 24.85 -0.66 -13.23
N PRO A 69 24.55 -0.52 -14.53
CA PRO A 69 23.20 -0.26 -14.99
C PRO A 69 22.18 -1.31 -14.51
N ASP A 70 22.60 -2.57 -14.38
CA ASP A 70 21.73 -3.67 -13.94
C ASP A 70 21.39 -3.55 -12.46
N ASP A 71 22.34 -3.14 -11.61
CA ASP A 71 22.09 -2.87 -10.18
C ASP A 71 21.03 -1.75 -10.02
N TRP A 72 21.19 -0.65 -10.77
CA TRP A 72 20.21 0.43 -10.76
C TRP A 72 18.84 0.00 -11.25
N PHE A 73 18.79 -0.84 -12.29
CA PHE A 73 17.54 -1.39 -12.83
C PHE A 73 16.86 -2.33 -11.82
N GLU A 74 17.62 -3.12 -11.06
CA GLU A 74 17.09 -3.98 -10.01
C GLU A 74 16.39 -3.15 -8.91
N VAL A 75 17.03 -2.07 -8.45
CA VAL A 75 16.43 -1.15 -7.47
C VAL A 75 15.18 -0.47 -8.03
N GLU A 76 15.24 0.03 -9.27
CA GLU A 76 14.09 0.65 -9.95
C GLU A 76 12.92 -0.32 -10.08
N SER A 77 13.19 -1.57 -10.46
CA SER A 77 12.18 -2.62 -10.62
C SER A 77 11.53 -2.97 -9.28
N SER A 78 12.35 -3.15 -8.24
CA SER A 78 11.87 -3.43 -6.90
C SER A 78 11.01 -2.29 -6.35
N ALA A 79 11.41 -1.04 -6.56
CA ALA A 79 10.63 0.13 -6.19
C ALA A 79 9.27 0.18 -6.94
N THR A 80 9.27 -0.17 -8.22
CA THR A 80 8.04 -0.27 -9.03
C THR A 80 7.10 -1.34 -8.48
N ILE A 81 7.63 -2.51 -8.11
CA ILE A 81 6.85 -3.59 -7.49
C ILE A 81 6.26 -3.14 -6.15
N LEU A 82 7.01 -2.38 -5.34
CA LEU A 82 6.50 -1.83 -4.07
C LEU A 82 5.36 -0.84 -4.28
N MET A 83 5.43 0.01 -5.30
CA MET A 83 4.32 0.90 -5.66
C MET A 83 3.06 0.10 -6.00
N GLU A 84 3.18 -0.90 -6.87
CA GLU A 84 2.07 -1.76 -7.25
C GLU A 84 1.56 -2.61 -6.08
N ALA A 85 2.44 -3.05 -5.18
CA ALA A 85 2.04 -3.72 -3.95
C ALA A 85 1.15 -2.83 -3.07
N GLY A 86 1.44 -1.53 -2.98
CA GLY A 86 0.56 -0.56 -2.32
C GLY A 86 -0.85 -0.55 -2.93
N ASN A 87 -0.97 -0.62 -4.25
CA ASN A 87 -2.26 -0.75 -4.94
C ASN A 87 -2.94 -2.08 -4.62
N LEU A 88 -2.19 -3.19 -4.56
CA LEU A 88 -2.72 -4.49 -4.15
C LEU A 88 -3.29 -4.47 -2.73
N LEU A 89 -2.70 -3.70 -1.81
CA LEU A 89 -3.20 -3.56 -0.44
C LEU A 89 -4.51 -2.77 -0.36
N MET A 90 -4.78 -1.89 -1.31
CA MET A 90 -6.01 -1.09 -1.38
C MET A 90 -7.19 -1.83 -2.00
N MET A 91 -6.99 -3.03 -2.56
CA MET A 91 -8.06 -3.81 -3.18
C MET A 91 -9.11 -4.25 -2.15
N ASP A 92 -10.38 -4.22 -2.56
CA ASP A 92 -11.47 -4.79 -1.79
C ASP A 92 -11.16 -6.24 -1.39
N GLY A 93 -11.43 -6.59 -0.12
CA GLY A 93 -11.10 -7.90 0.45
C GLY A 93 -9.73 -8.00 1.11
N ARG A 94 -8.83 -6.99 0.94
CA ARG A 94 -7.58 -6.85 1.71
C ARG A 94 -7.60 -5.67 2.66
N ALA A 95 -8.26 -4.58 2.27
CA ALA A 95 -8.38 -3.41 3.12
C ALA A 95 -9.12 -3.73 4.42
N LYS A 96 -8.51 -3.40 5.57
CA LYS A 96 -9.09 -3.67 6.90
C LYS A 96 -10.00 -2.55 7.38
N ASP A 97 -9.72 -1.33 6.93
CA ASP A 97 -10.49 -0.13 7.26
C ASP A 97 -10.41 0.83 6.07
N ASN A 98 -11.38 1.73 5.94
CA ASN A 98 -11.48 2.51 4.71
C ASN A 98 -10.55 3.73 4.68
N GLN A 99 -10.19 4.32 5.82
CA GLN A 99 -9.43 5.56 5.86
C GLN A 99 -7.95 5.32 6.17
N LYS A 100 -7.64 4.86 7.36
CA LYS A 100 -6.24 4.69 7.80
C LYS A 100 -5.48 3.64 6.97
N TRP A 101 -6.14 2.54 6.64
CA TRP A 101 -5.55 1.54 5.77
C TRP A 101 -5.17 2.11 4.41
N MET A 102 -6.09 2.88 3.80
CA MET A 102 -5.84 3.51 2.51
C MET A 102 -4.74 4.57 2.57
N GLU A 103 -4.64 5.33 3.67
CA GLU A 103 -3.54 6.28 3.90
C GLU A 103 -2.19 5.56 3.98
N ARG A 104 -2.10 4.47 4.74
CA ARG A 104 -0.87 3.68 4.88
C ARG A 104 -0.46 2.97 3.59
N ALA A 105 -1.42 2.43 2.85
CA ALA A 105 -1.15 1.82 1.55
C ALA A 105 -0.66 2.85 0.51
N ARG A 106 -1.23 4.06 0.50
CA ARG A 106 -0.72 5.17 -0.33
C ARG A 106 0.67 5.61 0.08
N ALA A 107 0.97 5.66 1.39
CA ALA A 107 2.32 5.97 1.85
C ALA A 107 3.36 4.99 1.31
N LEU A 108 3.03 3.70 1.16
CA LEU A 108 3.90 2.73 0.50
C LEU A 108 4.07 3.04 -0.99
N VAL A 109 2.99 3.42 -1.70
CA VAL A 109 3.06 3.84 -3.11
C VAL A 109 4.00 5.04 -3.26
N ASP A 110 3.80 6.07 -2.44
CA ASP A 110 4.57 7.33 -2.52
C ASP A 110 6.05 7.09 -2.16
N ALA A 111 6.33 6.29 -1.15
CA ALA A 111 7.69 5.90 -0.78
C ALA A 111 8.37 5.11 -1.90
N GLY A 112 7.69 4.14 -2.49
CA GLY A 112 8.18 3.39 -3.66
C GLY A 112 8.47 4.29 -4.85
N ASP A 113 7.58 5.23 -5.18
CA ASP A 113 7.80 6.19 -6.28
C ASP A 113 9.02 7.10 -6.02
N SER A 114 9.22 7.50 -4.77
CA SER A 114 10.38 8.31 -4.39
C SER A 114 11.71 7.55 -4.57
N VAL A 115 11.75 6.28 -4.18
CA VAL A 115 12.90 5.37 -4.39
C VAL A 115 13.13 5.17 -5.89
N ARG A 116 12.08 4.89 -6.66
CA ARG A 116 12.16 4.71 -8.12
C ARG A 116 12.75 5.93 -8.82
N LYS A 117 12.34 7.14 -8.43
CA LYS A 117 12.88 8.40 -8.96
C LYS A 117 14.36 8.56 -8.65
N ALA A 118 14.81 8.26 -7.44
CA ALA A 118 16.21 8.29 -7.06
C ALA A 118 17.04 7.27 -7.86
N ALA A 119 16.53 6.03 -8.01
CA ALA A 119 17.19 5.00 -8.80
C ALA A 119 17.34 5.40 -10.28
N LYS A 120 16.28 5.93 -10.91
CA LYS A 120 16.33 6.46 -12.29
C LYS A 120 17.35 7.59 -12.47
N ALA A 121 17.47 8.46 -11.48
CA ALA A 121 18.42 9.56 -11.48
C ALA A 121 19.85 9.10 -11.13
N ARG A 122 20.04 7.85 -10.70
CA ARG A 122 21.29 7.31 -10.14
C ARG A 122 21.81 8.15 -8.98
N ASP A 123 20.89 8.68 -8.18
CA ASP A 123 21.17 9.52 -7.02
C ASP A 123 21.37 8.63 -5.79
N VAL A 124 22.63 8.36 -5.44
CA VAL A 124 23.00 7.49 -4.31
C VAL A 124 22.53 8.08 -2.98
N ALA A 125 22.73 9.39 -2.77
CA ALA A 125 22.32 10.04 -1.52
C ALA A 125 20.78 10.05 -1.37
N GLY A 126 20.10 10.40 -2.45
CA GLY A 126 18.64 10.33 -2.52
C GLY A 126 18.14 8.91 -2.33
N LEU A 127 18.78 7.88 -2.88
CA LEU A 127 18.39 6.48 -2.71
C LEU A 127 18.46 6.07 -1.23
N PHE A 128 19.52 6.42 -0.53
CA PHE A 128 19.67 6.16 0.90
C PHE A 128 18.56 6.83 1.72
N GLU A 129 18.34 8.13 1.49
CA GLU A 129 17.28 8.90 2.17
C GLU A 129 15.88 8.31 1.90
N ARG A 130 15.57 7.97 0.64
CA ARG A 130 14.26 7.41 0.25
C ARG A 130 14.05 5.98 0.78
N GLY A 131 15.13 5.22 0.94
CA GLY A 131 15.10 3.94 1.67
C GLY A 131 14.62 4.10 3.12
N GLY A 132 15.01 5.19 3.78
CA GLY A 132 14.50 5.57 5.10
C GLY A 132 12.99 5.88 5.08
N TYR A 133 12.51 6.65 4.11
CA TYR A 133 11.06 6.93 3.99
C TYR A 133 10.24 5.66 3.71
N LEU A 134 10.80 4.72 2.93
CA LEU A 134 10.17 3.42 2.72
C LEU A 134 10.06 2.65 4.04
N PHE A 135 11.10 2.67 4.87
CA PHE A 135 11.07 2.06 6.20
C PHE A 135 9.99 2.68 7.08
N ASP A 136 9.88 4.01 7.12
CA ASP A 136 8.88 4.73 7.91
C ASP A 136 7.45 4.38 7.46
N ALA A 137 7.21 4.25 6.14
CA ALA A 137 5.92 3.82 5.61
C ALA A 137 5.56 2.40 6.09
N CYS A 138 6.53 1.47 6.08
CA CYS A 138 6.34 0.10 6.58
C CYS A 138 6.04 0.09 8.09
N GLN A 139 6.85 0.80 8.89
CA GLN A 139 6.68 0.87 10.34
C GLN A 139 5.34 1.49 10.74
N GLY A 140 4.94 2.58 10.08
CA GLY A 140 3.67 3.24 10.37
C GLY A 140 2.46 2.35 10.14
N CYS A 141 2.46 1.56 9.06
CA CYS A 141 1.40 0.60 8.77
C CYS A 141 1.41 -0.57 9.78
N HIS A 142 2.58 -1.16 10.03
CA HIS A 142 2.71 -2.29 10.94
C HIS A 142 2.37 -1.92 12.39
N PHE A 143 2.71 -0.71 12.82
CA PHE A 143 2.35 -0.23 14.15
C PHE A 143 0.82 -0.21 14.35
N GLU A 144 0.07 0.25 13.35
CA GLU A 144 -1.40 0.34 13.46
C GLU A 144 -2.09 -1.02 13.27
N PHE A 145 -1.64 -1.84 12.34
CA PHE A 145 -2.41 -3.01 11.88
C PHE A 145 -1.85 -4.36 12.29
N ARG A 146 -0.57 -4.44 12.67
CA ARG A 146 0.06 -5.68 13.12
C ARG A 146 0.25 -5.71 14.64
N PHE A 147 0.77 -4.64 15.23
CA PHE A 147 1.15 -4.65 16.65
C PHE A 147 0.02 -4.22 17.58
N GLN A 148 -0.91 -3.35 17.14
CA GLN A 148 -2.07 -2.99 17.95
C GLN A 148 -3.22 -4.01 17.88
N ALA A 149 -3.28 -4.84 16.83
CA ALA A 149 -4.36 -5.80 16.64
C ALA A 149 -4.30 -7.01 17.58
N ASP A 150 -3.13 -7.32 18.17
CA ASP A 150 -2.98 -8.40 19.16
C ASP A 150 -1.95 -8.04 20.24
N PRO A 151 -2.42 -7.60 21.42
CA PRO A 151 -1.56 -7.33 22.57
C PRO A 151 -0.75 -8.56 23.05
N LYS A 152 -1.09 -9.77 22.60
CA LYS A 152 -0.39 -11.01 22.97
C LYS A 152 0.85 -11.27 22.11
N THR A 153 0.91 -10.71 20.90
CA THR A 153 2.07 -10.87 19.98
C THR A 153 3.29 -10.04 20.40
N ILE A 154 3.11 -9.06 21.29
CA ILE A 154 4.20 -8.20 21.78
C ILE A 154 5.11 -8.94 22.82
N ARG A 155 4.75 -10.16 23.28
CA ARG A 155 5.41 -10.83 24.40
C ARG A 155 6.43 -11.91 24.06
N THR A 156 6.75 -12.16 22.81
CA THR A 156 7.66 -13.26 22.44
C THR A 156 8.65 -12.86 21.35
N HIS A 157 9.60 -11.97 21.70
CA HIS A 157 10.96 -11.97 21.07
C HIS A 157 11.93 -11.24 21.97
#